data_db676682b159c4629d72e6e711dcf097
#
_entry.id   db676682b159c4629d72e6e711dcf097
#
_cell.length_a   1.000
_cell.length_b   1.000
_cell.length_c   1.000
_cell.angle_alpha   90.00
_cell.angle_beta   90.00
_cell.angle_gamma   90.00
#
_symmetry.space_group_name_H-M   'P 1'
#
loop_
_entity.id
_entity.type
_entity.pdbx_description
1 polymer ?
#
loop_
_entity_poly.entity_id
_entity_poly.type
_entity_poly.pdbx_seq_one_letter_code
_entity_poly.pdbx_strand_id
1 'polypeptide(L)'
;AIITVTPTYTNNGVECSGPSETFVLTVNPGAQVNPVDNQILCNDELTDPIQFTTLNTDGVTEYNWTNTNTSIGLPSAGTGDIGSFSVVNTSTSAQSATITVTPTYTNNGVICSGNPEQFTITVNPSAQVNGLADYNTILCDGEFTPVYSFSTANTDGLTTFNWTNNNAAIGLADSGEGGIPSFQVTNSTQSTISATITVTPSYENNGIICDGNAETFTIVVNPSPEMENIDDIVL
;
A
#
# COMPACT_ATOMS: atom_id res chain seq x y z
N ALA A 1 5.37 -46.19 18.01
CA ALA A 1 6.07 -47.23 18.77
C ALA A 1 5.16 -48.44 18.95
N ILE A 2 5.74 -49.64 18.91
CA ILE A 2 5.05 -50.88 19.29
C ILE A 2 5.44 -51.19 20.72
N ILE A 3 4.47 -51.31 21.61
CA ILE A 3 4.65 -51.63 23.01
C ILE A 3 4.27 -53.11 23.21
N THR A 4 5.17 -53.88 23.76
CA THR A 4 4.94 -55.31 24.11
C THR A 4 4.87 -55.40 25.63
N VAL A 5 3.80 -56.00 26.15
CA VAL A 5 3.61 -56.26 27.59
C VAL A 5 3.61 -57.79 27.81
N THR A 6 4.54 -58.27 28.65
CA THR A 6 4.61 -59.66 29.01
C THR A 6 4.31 -59.77 30.49
N PRO A 7 3.23 -60.44 30.89
CA PRO A 7 2.92 -60.65 32.32
C PRO A 7 3.85 -61.70 32.88
N THR A 8 4.33 -61.46 34.11
CA THR A 8 5.09 -62.46 34.87
C THR A 8 4.40 -62.73 36.23
N TYR A 9 4.42 -64.00 36.64
CA TYR A 9 3.92 -64.44 37.97
C TYR A 9 5.03 -65.17 38.72
N THR A 10 5.31 -64.71 39.93
CA THR A 10 6.33 -65.32 40.78
C THR A 10 5.68 -65.92 42.00
N ASN A 11 5.97 -67.25 42.30
CA ASN A 11 5.56 -67.93 43.52
C ASN A 11 6.69 -68.76 44.05
N ASN A 12 6.99 -68.65 45.37
CA ASN A 12 8.10 -69.34 46.03
C ASN A 12 9.45 -69.29 45.31
N GLY A 13 9.76 -68.14 44.69
CA GLY A 13 11.03 -67.94 43.94
C GLY A 13 11.04 -68.52 42.52
N VAL A 14 9.93 -69.04 42.02
CA VAL A 14 9.80 -69.55 40.64
C VAL A 14 8.95 -68.51 39.87
N GLU A 15 9.55 -68.00 38.78
CA GLU A 15 8.90 -67.07 37.86
C GLU A 15 8.35 -67.80 36.65
N CYS A 16 7.08 -67.50 36.32
CA CYS A 16 6.41 -67.97 35.11
C CYS A 16 6.00 -66.76 34.26
N SER A 17 6.33 -66.81 32.97
CA SER A 17 5.92 -65.76 32.01
C SER A 17 4.67 -66.20 31.27
N GLY A 18 3.71 -65.32 31.08
CA GLY A 18 2.52 -65.50 30.25
C GLY A 18 2.76 -65.04 28.81
N PRO A 19 1.75 -65.19 27.93
CA PRO A 19 1.81 -64.70 26.58
C PRO A 19 1.89 -63.17 26.55
N SER A 20 2.75 -62.66 25.63
CA SER A 20 2.88 -61.23 25.42
C SER A 20 1.74 -60.67 24.56
N GLU A 21 1.26 -59.49 24.90
CA GLU A 21 0.32 -58.70 24.11
C GLU A 21 1.03 -57.43 23.57
N THR A 22 0.60 -56.95 22.39
CA THR A 22 1.20 -55.77 21.77
C THR A 22 0.12 -54.74 21.47
N PHE A 23 0.48 -53.47 21.64
CA PHE A 23 -0.30 -52.35 21.14
C PHE A 23 0.62 -51.30 20.48
N VAL A 24 0.03 -50.49 19.58
CA VAL A 24 0.73 -49.43 18.87
C VAL A 24 0.39 -48.07 19.55
N LEU A 25 1.45 -47.35 19.92
CA LEU A 25 1.35 -45.96 20.31
C LEU A 25 1.78 -45.08 19.15
N THR A 26 0.85 -44.30 18.59
CA THR A 26 1.11 -43.29 17.55
C THR A 26 1.10 -41.90 18.14
N VAL A 27 2.11 -41.11 17.84
CA VAL A 27 2.19 -39.68 18.22
C VAL A 27 2.14 -38.87 16.94
N ASN A 28 1.12 -38.02 16.82
CA ASN A 28 0.99 -37.10 15.74
C ASN A 28 1.95 -35.89 15.95
N PRO A 29 2.48 -35.29 14.87
CA PRO A 29 3.22 -34.03 14.99
C PRO A 29 2.29 -32.87 15.38
N GLY A 30 2.86 -31.80 15.93
CA GLY A 30 2.15 -30.54 16.06
C GLY A 30 1.84 -29.95 14.67
N ALA A 31 0.75 -29.22 14.56
CA ALA A 31 0.44 -28.49 13.32
C ALA A 31 1.53 -27.45 13.01
N GLN A 32 1.79 -27.24 11.73
CA GLN A 32 2.76 -26.26 11.24
C GLN A 32 2.17 -25.46 10.09
N VAL A 33 2.58 -24.21 9.99
CA VAL A 33 2.38 -23.34 8.83
C VAL A 33 3.75 -22.77 8.44
N ASN A 34 4.06 -22.75 7.16
CA ASN A 34 5.29 -22.16 6.66
C ASN A 34 5.22 -20.62 6.75
N PRO A 35 6.38 -19.94 6.90
CA PRO A 35 6.43 -18.48 6.90
C PRO A 35 5.74 -17.88 5.67
N VAL A 36 5.10 -16.73 5.88
CA VAL A 36 4.40 -15.93 4.87
C VAL A 36 5.07 -14.57 4.77
N ASP A 37 5.33 -14.12 3.53
CA ASP A 37 5.95 -12.82 3.29
C ASP A 37 4.98 -11.66 3.57
N ASN A 38 5.53 -10.56 4.07
CA ASN A 38 4.80 -9.30 4.22
C ASN A 38 4.50 -8.68 2.85
N GLN A 39 3.37 -7.96 2.75
CA GLN A 39 3.03 -7.19 1.57
C GLN A 39 2.94 -5.70 1.91
N ILE A 40 3.45 -4.85 1.01
CA ILE A 40 3.32 -3.40 1.08
C ILE A 40 2.76 -2.94 -0.27
N LEU A 41 1.62 -2.26 -0.22
CA LEU A 41 0.84 -1.89 -1.40
C LEU A 41 0.38 -0.44 -1.32
N CYS A 42 0.00 0.12 -2.46
CA CYS A 42 -0.73 1.38 -2.52
C CYS A 42 -2.23 1.17 -2.32
N ASN A 43 -2.92 2.22 -1.90
CA ASN A 43 -4.39 2.22 -1.87
C ASN A 43 -4.98 1.78 -3.22
N ASP A 44 -6.04 0.98 -3.18
CA ASP A 44 -6.75 0.39 -4.32
C ASP A 44 -5.97 -0.68 -5.12
N GLU A 45 -4.73 -1.03 -4.77
CA GLU A 45 -4.04 -2.16 -5.38
C GLU A 45 -4.62 -3.51 -4.94
N LEU A 46 -4.31 -4.55 -5.72
CA LEU A 46 -4.65 -5.94 -5.40
C LEU A 46 -3.50 -6.60 -4.68
N THR A 47 -3.79 -7.31 -3.58
CA THR A 47 -2.80 -8.16 -2.93
C THR A 47 -2.44 -9.34 -3.82
N ASP A 48 -1.22 -9.87 -3.65
CA ASP A 48 -0.93 -11.23 -4.07
C ASP A 48 -1.78 -12.22 -3.25
N PRO A 49 -2.25 -13.31 -3.86
CA PRO A 49 -2.95 -14.35 -3.11
C PRO A 49 -2.02 -15.01 -2.11
N ILE A 50 -2.49 -15.20 -0.88
CA ILE A 50 -1.71 -15.79 0.21
C ILE A 50 -2.13 -17.23 0.38
N GLN A 51 -1.23 -18.16 0.05
CA GLN A 51 -1.43 -19.60 0.19
C GLN A 51 -0.69 -20.10 1.43
N PHE A 52 -1.42 -20.74 2.34
CA PHE A 52 -0.83 -21.34 3.52
C PHE A 52 -0.36 -22.78 3.19
N THR A 53 0.87 -23.07 3.51
CA THR A 53 1.48 -24.36 3.27
C THR A 53 2.07 -24.95 4.55
N THR A 54 2.30 -26.27 4.57
CA THR A 54 2.82 -26.99 5.73
C THR A 54 3.82 -28.05 5.32
N LEU A 55 4.67 -28.46 6.26
CA LEU A 55 5.51 -29.66 6.15
C LEU A 55 4.84 -30.90 6.77
N ASN A 56 3.68 -30.78 7.40
CA ASN A 56 2.94 -31.93 7.92
C ASN A 56 2.50 -32.86 6.78
N THR A 57 2.65 -34.18 6.99
CA THR A 57 2.26 -35.25 6.07
C THR A 57 1.30 -36.21 6.77
N ASP A 58 0.70 -37.13 6.02
CA ASP A 58 -0.16 -38.24 6.52
C ASP A 58 -1.49 -37.81 7.18
N GLY A 59 -1.82 -36.52 7.17
CA GLY A 59 -3.06 -35.95 7.73
C GLY A 59 -3.48 -34.71 6.97
N VAL A 60 -4.43 -33.97 7.55
CA VAL A 60 -4.94 -32.71 7.00
C VAL A 60 -4.57 -31.56 7.91
N THR A 61 -3.98 -30.50 7.36
CA THR A 61 -3.73 -29.24 8.05
C THR A 61 -4.76 -28.20 7.57
N GLU A 62 -5.45 -27.61 8.51
CA GLU A 62 -6.39 -26.51 8.31
C GLU A 62 -5.81 -25.23 8.95
N TYR A 63 -6.16 -24.08 8.38
CA TYR A 63 -5.66 -22.78 8.80
C TYR A 63 -6.81 -21.88 9.20
N ASN A 64 -6.74 -21.31 10.39
CA ASN A 64 -7.63 -20.23 10.83
C ASN A 64 -6.80 -18.97 10.99
N TRP A 65 -7.28 -17.85 10.50
CA TRP A 65 -6.55 -16.59 10.61
C TRP A 65 -7.41 -15.48 11.20
N THR A 66 -6.73 -14.51 11.82
CA THR A 66 -7.32 -13.28 12.34
C THR A 66 -6.55 -12.08 11.80
N ASN A 67 -7.24 -10.94 11.68
CA ASN A 67 -6.74 -9.67 11.19
C ASN A 67 -6.99 -8.57 12.22
N THR A 68 -5.95 -7.80 12.56
CA THR A 68 -6.02 -6.73 13.57
C THR A 68 -6.64 -5.43 13.04
N ASN A 69 -6.70 -5.24 11.71
CA ASN A 69 -7.15 -3.98 11.11
C ASN A 69 -8.01 -4.25 9.85
N THR A 70 -9.32 -4.23 10.04
CA THR A 70 -10.27 -4.49 8.93
C THR A 70 -10.41 -3.30 7.96
N SER A 71 -9.89 -2.13 8.29
CA SER A 71 -9.97 -0.95 7.41
C SER A 71 -9.16 -1.10 6.11
N ILE A 72 -8.21 -2.06 6.08
CA ILE A 72 -7.45 -2.38 4.87
C ILE A 72 -8.23 -3.18 3.82
N GLY A 73 -9.51 -3.53 4.07
CA GLY A 73 -10.35 -4.29 3.14
C GLY A 73 -10.41 -5.80 3.40
N LEU A 74 -9.63 -6.35 4.36
CA LEU A 74 -9.67 -7.76 4.74
C LEU A 74 -10.58 -7.97 5.97
N PRO A 75 -11.47 -8.99 6.00
CA PRO A 75 -12.28 -9.33 7.18
C PRO A 75 -11.44 -9.58 8.44
N SER A 76 -12.07 -9.49 9.62
CA SER A 76 -11.39 -9.68 10.91
C SER A 76 -10.89 -11.12 11.15
N ALA A 77 -11.44 -12.12 10.45
CA ALA A 77 -11.04 -13.53 10.55
C ALA A 77 -11.51 -14.31 9.32
N GLY A 78 -10.90 -15.48 9.10
CA GLY A 78 -11.30 -16.42 8.07
C GLY A 78 -10.61 -17.77 8.21
N THR A 79 -10.85 -18.65 7.25
CA THR A 79 -10.29 -20.01 7.20
C THR A 79 -9.71 -20.30 5.82
N GLY A 80 -8.66 -21.14 5.76
CA GLY A 80 -7.95 -21.47 4.53
C GLY A 80 -7.19 -20.27 3.96
N ASP A 81 -6.82 -20.36 2.69
CA ASP A 81 -6.05 -19.34 1.98
C ASP A 81 -6.79 -18.00 1.89
N ILE A 82 -6.00 -16.91 1.79
CA ILE A 82 -6.54 -15.58 1.54
C ILE A 82 -6.40 -15.29 0.05
N GLY A 83 -7.53 -15.19 -0.66
CA GLY A 83 -7.55 -14.79 -2.07
C GLY A 83 -7.06 -13.35 -2.25
N SER A 84 -6.68 -12.98 -3.47
CA SER A 84 -6.38 -11.58 -3.81
C SER A 84 -7.59 -10.69 -3.54
N PHE A 85 -7.36 -9.55 -2.90
CA PHE A 85 -8.38 -8.52 -2.62
C PHE A 85 -7.80 -7.13 -2.83
N SER A 86 -8.66 -6.16 -3.13
CA SER A 86 -8.23 -4.75 -3.23
C SER A 86 -8.06 -4.18 -1.83
N VAL A 87 -6.87 -3.65 -1.55
CA VAL A 87 -6.59 -2.97 -0.27
C VAL A 87 -7.12 -1.55 -0.27
N VAL A 88 -7.49 -1.06 0.91
CA VAL A 88 -8.07 0.28 1.09
C VAL A 88 -7.29 1.05 2.15
N ASN A 89 -6.93 2.30 1.80
CA ASN A 89 -6.42 3.27 2.77
C ASN A 89 -6.87 4.68 2.38
N THR A 90 -7.95 5.15 2.98
CA THR A 90 -8.49 6.51 2.78
C THR A 90 -7.90 7.54 3.74
N SER A 91 -6.93 7.17 4.57
CA SER A 91 -6.24 8.08 5.49
C SER A 91 -5.06 8.78 4.82
N THR A 92 -4.37 9.63 5.55
CA THR A 92 -3.17 10.35 5.08
C THR A 92 -1.86 9.70 5.51
N SER A 93 -1.92 8.59 6.27
CA SER A 93 -0.77 7.82 6.75
C SER A 93 -0.88 6.35 6.35
N ALA A 94 0.24 5.63 6.36
CA ALA A 94 0.25 4.20 6.10
C ALA A 94 -0.59 3.45 7.15
N GLN A 95 -1.39 2.48 6.70
CA GLN A 95 -2.20 1.60 7.54
C GLN A 95 -1.64 0.19 7.49
N SER A 96 -1.41 -0.43 8.65
CA SER A 96 -0.89 -1.78 8.73
C SER A 96 -1.87 -2.70 9.45
N ALA A 97 -1.97 -3.93 8.97
CA ALA A 97 -2.70 -5.03 9.59
C ALA A 97 -1.74 -6.18 9.87
N THR A 98 -1.81 -6.74 11.07
CA THR A 98 -1.13 -8.00 11.41
C THR A 98 -2.12 -9.14 11.24
N ILE A 99 -1.74 -10.08 10.37
CA ILE A 99 -2.49 -11.32 10.16
C ILE A 99 -1.83 -12.41 11.00
N THR A 100 -2.60 -13.08 11.85
CA THR A 100 -2.14 -14.20 12.67
C THR A 100 -2.82 -15.47 12.18
N VAL A 101 -2.03 -16.44 11.71
CA VAL A 101 -2.50 -17.73 11.18
C VAL A 101 -2.21 -18.82 12.19
N THR A 102 -3.23 -19.57 12.61
CA THR A 102 -3.12 -20.69 13.54
C THR A 102 -3.45 -21.99 12.81
N PRO A 103 -2.47 -22.91 12.64
CA PRO A 103 -2.70 -24.20 12.01
C PRO A 103 -3.28 -25.21 12.99
N THR A 104 -4.14 -26.09 12.48
CA THR A 104 -4.61 -27.31 13.15
C THR A 104 -4.37 -28.52 12.26
N TYR A 105 -3.77 -29.57 12.79
CA TYR A 105 -3.46 -30.82 12.08
C TYR A 105 -4.32 -31.95 12.60
N THR A 106 -5.01 -32.65 11.70
CA THR A 106 -5.86 -33.81 12.03
C THR A 106 -5.32 -35.04 11.38
N ASN A 107 -5.03 -36.07 12.17
CA ASN A 107 -4.66 -37.41 11.68
C ASN A 107 -5.32 -38.50 12.54
N ASN A 108 -5.95 -39.48 11.89
CA ASN A 108 -6.68 -40.58 12.53
C ASN A 108 -7.70 -40.08 13.60
N GLY A 109 -8.37 -38.97 13.35
CA GLY A 109 -9.37 -38.39 14.27
C GLY A 109 -8.77 -37.65 15.48
N VAL A 110 -7.45 -37.55 15.59
CA VAL A 110 -6.78 -36.76 16.63
C VAL A 110 -6.38 -35.38 16.07
N ILE A 111 -6.82 -34.33 16.76
CA ILE A 111 -6.54 -32.95 16.40
C ILE A 111 -5.37 -32.42 17.22
N CYS A 112 -4.36 -31.89 16.56
CA CYS A 112 -3.19 -31.27 17.15
C CYS A 112 -3.14 -29.80 16.73
N SER A 113 -3.07 -28.85 17.69
CA SER A 113 -2.86 -27.44 17.40
C SER A 113 -1.38 -27.14 17.19
N GLY A 114 -1.08 -26.10 16.39
CA GLY A 114 0.27 -25.61 16.17
C GLY A 114 0.50 -24.20 16.72
N ASN A 115 1.74 -23.74 16.63
CA ASN A 115 2.09 -22.37 16.91
C ASN A 115 1.57 -21.45 15.80
N PRO A 116 1.05 -20.27 16.15
CA PRO A 116 0.66 -19.28 15.13
C PRO A 116 1.87 -18.69 14.44
N GLU A 117 1.71 -18.33 13.17
CA GLU A 117 2.60 -17.52 12.35
C GLU A 117 1.98 -16.15 12.12
N GLN A 118 2.81 -15.11 11.95
CA GLN A 118 2.35 -13.75 11.72
C GLN A 118 3.06 -13.11 10.53
N PHE A 119 2.28 -12.37 9.75
CA PHE A 119 2.78 -11.49 8.71
C PHE A 119 1.98 -10.20 8.67
N THR A 120 2.47 -9.19 7.95
CA THR A 120 1.82 -7.88 7.86
C THR A 120 1.42 -7.55 6.43
N ILE A 121 0.29 -6.86 6.29
CA ILE A 121 -0.11 -6.16 5.08
C ILE A 121 -0.13 -4.68 5.42
N THR A 122 0.72 -3.90 4.76
CA THR A 122 0.79 -2.44 4.92
C THR A 122 0.27 -1.77 3.67
N VAL A 123 -0.64 -0.82 3.84
CA VAL A 123 -1.26 -0.07 2.75
C VAL A 123 -0.86 1.40 2.86
N ASN A 124 -0.08 1.86 1.90
CA ASN A 124 0.27 3.26 1.75
C ASN A 124 -0.93 4.07 1.22
N PRO A 125 -1.13 5.31 1.66
CA PRO A 125 -2.17 6.18 1.12
C PRO A 125 -1.83 6.59 -0.33
N SER A 126 -2.85 6.99 -1.11
CA SER A 126 -2.61 7.74 -2.34
C SER A 126 -1.97 9.09 -2.03
N ALA A 127 -1.06 9.55 -2.89
CA ALA A 127 -0.47 10.87 -2.74
C ALA A 127 -1.52 11.98 -2.87
N GLN A 128 -1.34 13.07 -2.15
CA GLN A 128 -2.25 14.21 -2.15
C GLN A 128 -1.47 15.51 -2.37
N VAL A 129 -2.10 16.45 -3.09
CA VAL A 129 -1.67 17.85 -3.16
C VAL A 129 -2.81 18.73 -2.66
N ASN A 130 -2.48 19.73 -1.85
CA ASN A 130 -3.47 20.59 -1.21
C ASN A 130 -3.55 21.96 -1.89
N GLY A 131 -4.76 22.54 -1.95
CA GLY A 131 -4.98 23.97 -2.07
C GLY A 131 -4.68 24.61 -3.42
N LEU A 132 -4.72 23.91 -4.54
CA LEU A 132 -4.40 24.48 -5.86
C LEU A 132 -5.47 25.47 -6.39
N ALA A 133 -6.69 25.47 -5.87
CA ALA A 133 -7.74 26.38 -6.30
C ALA A 133 -7.39 27.86 -6.09
N ASP A 134 -6.61 28.18 -5.06
CA ASP A 134 -6.15 29.54 -4.75
C ASP A 134 -4.95 29.99 -5.63
N TYR A 135 -4.42 29.13 -6.47
CA TYR A 135 -3.28 29.41 -7.35
C TYR A 135 -3.70 29.95 -8.73
N ASN A 136 -5.01 29.99 -9.03
CA ASN A 136 -5.48 30.63 -10.25
C ASN A 136 -5.10 32.12 -10.23
N THR A 137 -4.37 32.56 -11.25
CA THR A 137 -3.77 33.90 -11.29
C THR A 137 -4.04 34.55 -12.64
N ILE A 138 -4.35 35.86 -12.63
CA ILE A 138 -4.51 36.68 -13.84
C ILE A 138 -3.52 37.83 -13.73
N LEU A 139 -2.65 37.96 -14.74
CA LEU A 139 -1.53 38.91 -14.77
C LEU A 139 -1.53 39.65 -16.11
N CYS A 140 -0.85 40.79 -16.14
CA CYS A 140 -0.48 41.44 -17.38
C CYS A 140 0.90 40.95 -17.87
N ASP A 141 1.14 41.02 -19.16
CA ASP A 141 2.45 40.76 -19.75
C ASP A 141 3.55 41.55 -19.03
N GLY A 142 4.64 40.86 -18.69
CA GLY A 142 5.77 41.43 -17.96
C GLY A 142 5.66 41.45 -16.43
N GLU A 143 4.50 41.10 -15.85
CA GLU A 143 4.35 40.96 -14.40
C GLU A 143 4.99 39.69 -13.85
N PHE A 144 5.19 39.61 -12.55
CA PHE A 144 5.71 38.45 -11.87
C PHE A 144 4.61 37.65 -11.18
N THR A 145 4.66 36.32 -11.31
CA THR A 145 3.79 35.42 -10.56
C THR A 145 4.15 35.39 -9.07
N PRO A 146 3.22 35.02 -8.18
CA PRO A 146 3.60 34.58 -6.85
C PRO A 146 4.47 33.31 -6.92
N VAL A 147 5.08 32.93 -5.81
CA VAL A 147 5.65 31.58 -5.64
C VAL A 147 4.53 30.58 -5.41
N TYR A 148 4.49 29.49 -6.16
CA TYR A 148 3.53 28.41 -5.96
C TYR A 148 4.21 27.28 -5.17
N SER A 149 3.89 27.14 -3.89
CA SER A 149 4.47 26.14 -2.98
C SER A 149 3.46 25.02 -2.73
N PHE A 150 3.72 23.84 -3.27
CA PHE A 150 2.82 22.69 -3.08
C PHE A 150 3.00 22.09 -1.70
N SER A 151 1.90 21.61 -1.13
CA SER A 151 1.85 20.95 0.17
C SER A 151 0.96 19.71 0.11
N THR A 152 1.14 18.83 1.09
CA THR A 152 0.39 17.59 1.21
C THR A 152 -0.18 17.41 2.61
N ALA A 153 -1.22 16.59 2.75
CA ALA A 153 -1.69 16.08 4.03
C ALA A 153 -1.08 14.71 4.37
N ASN A 154 -0.38 14.05 3.42
CA ASN A 154 0.27 12.77 3.68
C ASN A 154 1.34 12.89 4.78
N THR A 155 1.42 11.86 5.64
CA THR A 155 2.40 11.73 6.74
C THR A 155 3.11 10.37 6.64
N ASP A 156 4.15 10.18 7.46
CA ASP A 156 4.94 8.93 7.59
C ASP A 156 5.77 8.52 6.35
N GLY A 157 5.77 9.33 5.29
CA GLY A 157 6.53 9.14 4.06
C GLY A 157 6.94 10.47 3.46
N LEU A 158 7.47 10.42 2.25
CA LEU A 158 7.87 11.60 1.47
C LEU A 158 6.91 11.80 0.31
N THR A 159 6.29 12.99 0.23
CA THR A 159 5.51 13.39 -0.95
C THR A 159 6.33 14.34 -1.82
N THR A 160 6.45 14.01 -3.08
CA THR A 160 7.06 14.84 -4.13
C THR A 160 5.98 15.29 -5.11
N PHE A 161 6.27 16.37 -5.87
CA PHE A 161 5.33 16.94 -6.82
C PHE A 161 6.02 17.13 -8.16
N ASN A 162 5.42 16.58 -9.20
CA ASN A 162 5.81 16.85 -10.58
C ASN A 162 4.71 17.71 -11.21
N TRP A 163 5.10 18.69 -12.02
CA TRP A 163 4.13 19.52 -12.71
C TRP A 163 4.43 19.62 -14.20
N THR A 164 3.37 19.80 -14.97
CA THR A 164 3.43 20.10 -16.40
C THR A 164 2.67 21.37 -16.72
N ASN A 165 3.11 22.07 -17.76
CA ASN A 165 2.54 23.29 -18.28
C ASN A 165 2.14 23.08 -19.75
N ASN A 166 0.89 23.31 -20.09
CA ASN A 166 0.39 23.09 -21.44
C ASN A 166 0.66 24.25 -22.41
N ASN A 167 1.24 25.37 -21.93
CA ASN A 167 1.53 26.54 -22.75
C ASN A 167 2.77 27.30 -22.26
N ALA A 168 3.94 26.93 -22.77
CA ALA A 168 5.20 27.56 -22.40
C ALA A 168 5.32 29.03 -22.86
N ALA A 169 4.44 29.52 -23.72
CA ALA A 169 4.44 30.92 -24.19
C ALA A 169 4.18 31.92 -23.04
N ILE A 170 3.65 31.46 -21.91
CA ILE A 170 3.53 32.31 -20.71
C ILE A 170 4.85 32.60 -20.00
N GLY A 171 5.99 32.03 -20.45
CA GLY A 171 7.31 32.22 -19.83
C GLY A 171 7.70 31.15 -18.79
N LEU A 172 6.87 30.12 -18.59
CA LEU A 172 7.16 28.96 -17.72
C LEU A 172 7.57 27.75 -18.56
N ALA A 173 8.56 26.98 -18.10
CA ALA A 173 8.95 25.72 -18.73
C ALA A 173 7.77 24.74 -18.87
N ASP A 174 7.89 23.75 -19.78
CA ASP A 174 6.84 22.74 -20.05
C ASP A 174 6.61 21.80 -18.85
N SER A 175 7.60 21.62 -17.98
CA SER A 175 7.52 20.77 -16.79
C SER A 175 8.58 21.12 -15.75
N GLY A 176 8.40 20.61 -14.53
CA GLY A 176 9.37 20.70 -13.45
C GLY A 176 8.96 19.90 -12.23
N GLU A 177 9.76 20.00 -11.18
CA GLU A 177 9.59 19.30 -9.90
C GLU A 177 9.53 20.29 -8.75
N GLY A 178 8.81 19.90 -7.67
CA GLY A 178 8.62 20.74 -6.50
C GLY A 178 7.76 21.98 -6.78
N GLY A 179 7.91 23.01 -5.95
CA GLY A 179 7.19 24.27 -6.13
C GLY A 179 7.67 25.06 -7.37
N ILE A 180 6.85 25.98 -7.85
CA ILE A 180 7.20 26.86 -8.97
C ILE A 180 7.65 28.20 -8.37
N PRO A 181 8.91 28.59 -8.58
CA PRO A 181 9.38 29.93 -8.14
C PRO A 181 8.65 31.03 -8.90
N SER A 182 8.65 32.23 -8.34
CA SER A 182 8.15 33.40 -9.06
C SER A 182 8.91 33.59 -10.36
N PHE A 183 8.17 33.78 -11.46
CA PHE A 183 8.74 34.04 -12.79
C PHE A 183 7.97 35.20 -13.47
N GLN A 184 8.63 35.84 -14.40
CA GLN A 184 8.02 36.90 -15.20
C GLN A 184 7.18 36.26 -16.31
N VAL A 185 5.87 36.58 -16.36
CA VAL A 185 5.00 36.10 -17.42
C VAL A 185 5.20 36.89 -18.72
N THR A 186 5.00 36.20 -19.83
CA THR A 186 5.13 36.77 -21.18
C THR A 186 3.86 36.50 -22.00
N ASN A 187 3.44 37.52 -22.79
CA ASN A 187 2.41 37.39 -23.80
C ASN A 187 2.75 38.26 -25.01
N SER A 188 3.41 37.68 -26.00
CA SER A 188 3.78 38.37 -27.22
C SER A 188 2.64 38.52 -28.26
N THR A 189 1.42 38.15 -27.88
CA THR A 189 0.22 38.25 -28.74
C THR A 189 -0.61 39.47 -28.34
N GLN A 190 -1.60 39.80 -29.17
CA GLN A 190 -2.58 40.86 -28.86
C GLN A 190 -3.87 40.36 -28.21
N SER A 191 -3.87 39.07 -27.81
CA SER A 191 -5.00 38.42 -27.16
C SER A 191 -4.56 37.79 -25.84
N THR A 192 -5.48 37.68 -24.88
CA THR A 192 -5.21 36.95 -23.65
C THR A 192 -4.84 35.50 -23.94
N ILE A 193 -3.74 35.02 -23.33
CA ILE A 193 -3.34 33.62 -23.34
C ILE A 193 -3.49 33.01 -21.97
N SER A 194 -3.63 31.70 -21.89
CA SER A 194 -3.69 30.97 -20.64
C SER A 194 -2.84 29.70 -20.67
N ALA A 195 -2.37 29.31 -19.52
CA ALA A 195 -1.72 28.03 -19.30
C ALA A 195 -2.43 27.28 -18.17
N THR A 196 -2.60 25.98 -18.36
CA THR A 196 -3.04 25.06 -17.31
C THR A 196 -1.81 24.33 -16.81
N ILE A 197 -1.57 24.47 -15.51
CA ILE A 197 -0.54 23.77 -14.79
C ILE A 197 -1.18 22.55 -14.14
N THR A 198 -0.68 21.36 -14.48
CA THR A 198 -1.12 20.09 -13.91
C THR A 198 -0.07 19.61 -12.90
N VAL A 199 -0.44 19.39 -11.66
CA VAL A 199 0.44 18.94 -10.57
C VAL A 199 0.06 17.52 -10.18
N THR A 200 1.02 16.60 -10.28
CA THR A 200 0.86 15.19 -9.91
C THR A 200 1.71 14.90 -8.68
N PRO A 201 1.08 14.56 -7.53
CA PRO A 201 1.80 14.15 -6.33
C PRO A 201 2.19 12.68 -6.41
N SER A 202 3.35 12.33 -5.83
CA SER A 202 3.81 10.94 -5.62
C SER A 202 4.28 10.78 -4.18
N TYR A 203 3.77 9.76 -3.49
CA TYR A 203 4.10 9.46 -2.09
C TYR A 203 4.98 8.23 -2.01
N GLU A 204 6.13 8.32 -1.36
CA GLU A 204 7.05 7.21 -1.14
C GLU A 204 7.09 6.83 0.34
N ASN A 205 6.87 5.55 0.63
CA ASN A 205 7.05 4.97 1.96
C ASN A 205 7.48 3.51 1.85
N ASN A 206 8.47 3.12 2.65
CA ASN A 206 9.07 1.78 2.65
C ASN A 206 9.52 1.28 1.25
N GLY A 207 9.97 2.20 0.39
CA GLY A 207 10.45 1.89 -0.96
C GLY A 207 9.34 1.66 -2.00
N ILE A 208 8.07 1.86 -1.63
CA ILE A 208 6.93 1.79 -2.54
C ILE A 208 6.45 3.21 -2.85
N ILE A 209 6.29 3.49 -4.14
CA ILE A 209 5.81 4.79 -4.65
C ILE A 209 4.33 4.65 -5.00
N CYS A 210 3.51 5.51 -4.42
CA CYS A 210 2.07 5.58 -4.63
C CYS A 210 1.70 6.93 -5.23
N ASP A 211 1.27 6.93 -6.48
CA ASP A 211 0.86 8.14 -7.16
C ASP A 211 -0.53 8.59 -6.68
N GLY A 212 -0.76 9.89 -6.76
CA GLY A 212 -2.05 10.51 -6.47
C GLY A 212 -2.74 11.05 -7.71
N ASN A 213 -3.95 11.54 -7.50
CA ASN A 213 -4.68 12.22 -8.55
C ASN A 213 -4.01 13.55 -8.88
N ALA A 214 -3.85 13.83 -10.18
CA ALA A 214 -3.38 15.11 -10.64
C ALA A 214 -4.45 16.19 -10.40
N GLU A 215 -4.00 17.36 -9.94
CA GLU A 215 -4.82 18.55 -9.80
C GLU A 215 -4.30 19.69 -10.67
N THR A 216 -5.13 20.68 -10.96
CA THR A 216 -4.77 21.74 -11.90
C THR A 216 -5.10 23.14 -11.37
N PHE A 217 -4.32 24.11 -11.82
CA PHE A 217 -4.64 25.53 -11.71
C PHE A 217 -4.27 26.25 -13.02
N THR A 218 -4.77 27.48 -13.19
CA THR A 218 -4.57 28.25 -14.43
C THR A 218 -3.84 29.57 -14.17
N ILE A 219 -2.97 29.93 -15.09
CA ILE A 219 -2.33 31.24 -15.16
C ILE A 219 -2.82 31.91 -16.45
N VAL A 220 -3.44 33.07 -16.31
CA VAL A 220 -3.95 33.87 -17.45
C VAL A 220 -3.09 35.11 -17.61
N VAL A 221 -2.62 35.35 -18.83
CA VAL A 221 -1.75 36.50 -19.13
C VAL A 221 -2.41 37.38 -20.18
N ASN A 222 -2.80 38.58 -19.77
CA ASN A 222 -3.32 39.60 -20.65
C ASN A 222 -2.19 40.26 -21.45
N PRO A 223 -2.40 40.65 -22.71
CA PRO A 223 -1.40 41.34 -23.50
C PRO A 223 -1.12 42.75 -23.00
N SER A 224 0.06 43.27 -23.26
CA SER A 224 0.32 44.71 -23.14
C SER A 224 -0.50 45.49 -24.17
N PRO A 225 -1.15 46.60 -23.79
CA PRO A 225 -1.86 47.43 -24.75
C PRO A 225 -0.87 48.12 -25.69
N GLU A 226 -1.14 48.06 -26.96
CA GLU A 226 -0.40 48.80 -27.99
C GLU A 226 -1.17 50.03 -28.43
N MET A 227 -0.48 51.18 -28.60
CA MET A 227 -1.03 52.34 -29.24
C MET A 227 -0.66 52.39 -30.73
N GLU A 228 -1.64 52.59 -31.58
CA GLU A 228 -1.35 52.91 -32.98
C GLU A 228 -0.62 54.29 -33.06
N ASN A 229 0.27 54.38 -34.04
CA ASN A 229 0.98 55.65 -34.32
C ASN A 229 -0.03 56.76 -34.49
N ILE A 230 0.09 57.81 -33.70
CA ILE A 230 -0.67 59.05 -33.87
C ILE A 230 0.13 59.93 -34.86
N ASP A 231 -0.39 60.13 -36.05
CA ASP A 231 0.25 61.04 -37.03
C ASP A 231 0.25 62.48 -36.50
N ASP A 232 1.35 63.21 -36.75
CA ASP A 232 1.45 64.62 -36.41
C ASP A 232 0.36 65.41 -37.10
N ILE A 233 -0.48 66.09 -36.31
CA ILE A 233 -1.47 67.00 -36.85
C ILE A 233 -0.80 68.36 -37.14
N VAL A 234 -0.60 68.66 -38.41
CA VAL A 234 -0.19 70.01 -38.84
C VAL A 234 -1.43 70.86 -39.03
N LEU A 235 -1.56 71.94 -38.23
CA LEU A 235 -2.61 72.93 -38.33
C LEU A 235 -2.20 74.06 -39.27
#